data_92b2e6b3978eb5393c2df00332895295
#
_entry.id   92b2e6b3978eb5393c2df00332895295
#
_cell.length_a   1.000
_cell.length_b   1.000
_cell.length_c   1.000
_cell.angle_alpha   90.00
_cell.angle_beta   90.00
_cell.angle_gamma   90.00
#
_symmetry.space_group_name_H-M   'P 1'
#
loop_
_entity.id
_entity.type
_entity.pdbx_description
1 polymer ?
#
loop_
_entity_poly.entity_id
_entity_poly.type
_entity_poly.pdbx_seq_one_letter_code
_entity_poly.pdbx_strand_id
1 'polypeptide(L)'
;TEDGSSPKTGSEATEAKAPAAGVPAVAPTAPHKPTTEAESDAPGELEKAIDAMLRALNESIVTFNDKFEAARNTVLHAKSTQVELKYLDAASAKTKVYEDDADSYAIANARRRGDVTLSPSVTNAFFRQQILLGMEPLDINVEIAAAAAVPEIVEAVKQSARTKLEKLTEEYDPVIAKYPTSVRNQFSSGMSKHGIPHTVFLDKPVADTQDSGGKKYPKHVVNDPKTHMAWFNLYDSEDAVVMHELRKPEVICWYRNPVGKTTGQSLRIPYRLGDDRKVLHPDFIFFEKVGDREMPAIVDPHGLHLADTMPKLKGIARYVEDFGESFSRYWFVSDYKGQATYLDMKDAETRAVIGTASDAYECFAKCGKKYMDGPLSKSKDGYRKK
;
A
#
# COMPACT_ATOMS: atom_id res chain seq x y z
N THR A 1 -19.69 29.91 63.78
CA THR A 1 -18.60 30.16 64.69
C THR A 1 -17.33 29.62 64.06
N GLU A 2 -16.59 30.51 63.44
CA GLU A 2 -15.32 31.09 63.89
C GLU A 2 -14.21 30.07 63.88
N ASP A 3 -13.08 30.23 63.33
CA ASP A 3 -12.13 31.26 62.94
C ASP A 3 -10.88 30.47 62.70
N GLY A 4 -10.03 30.65 61.81
CA GLY A 4 -9.15 31.77 61.61
C GLY A 4 -7.73 31.23 61.40
N SER A 5 -7.08 31.87 60.50
CA SER A 5 -5.66 32.19 60.40
C SER A 5 -4.56 31.13 60.11
N SER A 6 -3.97 31.39 58.96
CA SER A 6 -2.53 31.17 58.72
C SER A 6 -1.61 31.95 59.72
N PRO A 7 -0.35 31.56 59.93
CA PRO A 7 0.70 32.26 59.20
C PRO A 7 1.94 31.44 58.83
N LYS A 8 2.55 31.84 57.74
CA LYS A 8 3.93 32.20 57.35
C LYS A 8 5.14 31.59 58.07
N THR A 9 6.11 31.30 57.20
CA THR A 9 7.59 31.55 57.19
C THR A 9 8.53 30.48 57.62
N GLY A 10 9.58 30.37 56.78
CA GLY A 10 10.96 30.01 57.14
C GLY A 10 11.52 28.82 56.41
N SER A 11 12.14 29.01 55.25
CA SER A 11 13.59 29.05 55.02
C SER A 11 14.39 27.92 55.70
N GLU A 12 14.93 27.03 54.92
CA GLU A 12 16.40 26.81 54.89
C GLU A 12 16.76 25.79 53.79
N ALA A 13 17.75 26.20 53.02
CA ALA A 13 18.41 25.41 51.98
C ALA A 13 19.41 24.42 52.63
N THR A 14 19.45 23.23 52.10
CA THR A 14 20.63 22.37 52.22
C THR A 14 21.01 21.82 50.85
N GLU A 15 22.12 22.34 50.35
CA GLU A 15 22.86 21.81 49.21
C GLU A 15 23.29 20.36 49.48
N ALA A 16 23.01 19.48 48.53
CA ALA A 16 23.68 18.20 48.40
C ALA A 16 24.23 18.07 46.98
N LYS A 17 25.53 18.11 46.97
CA LYS A 17 26.50 17.99 45.89
C LYS A 17 26.27 16.74 45.04
N ALA A 18 26.13 16.92 43.75
CA ALA A 18 26.16 15.85 42.72
C ALA A 18 27.62 15.46 42.40
N PRO A 19 27.91 14.18 42.08
CA PRO A 19 29.14 13.84 41.39
C PRO A 19 28.93 13.93 39.88
N ALA A 20 29.78 14.68 39.24
CA ALA A 20 29.90 14.79 37.82
C ALA A 20 30.40 13.45 37.21
N ALA A 21 29.61 12.85 36.30
CA ALA A 21 30.15 11.92 35.35
C ALA A 21 30.01 12.59 33.98
N GLY A 22 31.14 12.94 33.41
CA GLY A 22 31.26 13.63 32.13
C GLY A 22 30.81 12.72 30.99
N VAL A 23 29.80 13.15 30.28
CA VAL A 23 29.50 12.68 28.93
C VAL A 23 30.41 13.49 28.00
N PRO A 24 31.23 12.87 27.14
CA PRO A 24 32.01 13.64 26.17
C PRO A 24 31.06 14.34 25.22
N ALA A 25 31.15 15.65 25.17
CA ALA A 25 30.48 16.48 24.21
C ALA A 25 30.97 16.07 22.81
N VAL A 26 30.07 15.51 22.01
CA VAL A 26 30.29 15.36 20.57
C VAL A 26 30.24 16.76 19.99
N ALA A 27 31.40 17.26 19.57
CA ALA A 27 31.49 18.51 18.83
C ALA A 27 30.56 18.50 17.64
N PRO A 28 29.84 19.59 17.36
CA PRO A 28 29.03 19.68 16.13
C PRO A 28 30.00 19.60 14.95
N THR A 29 29.88 18.54 14.17
CA THR A 29 30.53 18.41 12.86
C THR A 29 30.08 19.59 12.01
N ALA A 30 31.03 20.38 11.57
CA ALA A 30 30.81 21.49 10.66
C ALA A 30 29.99 20.99 9.46
N PRO A 31 29.07 21.83 8.91
CA PRO A 31 28.32 21.47 7.72
C PRO A 31 29.32 21.17 6.62
N HIS A 32 29.29 19.97 6.07
CA HIS A 32 29.99 19.64 4.85
C HIS A 32 29.60 20.66 3.79
N LYS A 33 30.55 21.49 3.40
CA LYS A 33 30.43 22.24 2.13
C LYS A 33 30.13 21.20 1.06
N PRO A 34 29.09 21.42 0.23
CA PRO A 34 28.92 20.60 -0.95
C PRO A 34 30.19 20.77 -1.79
N THR A 35 30.93 19.71 -1.96
CA THR A 35 31.96 19.64 -2.99
C THR A 35 31.19 19.85 -4.30
N THR A 36 31.50 20.91 -5.00
CA THR A 36 31.10 21.11 -6.38
C THR A 36 31.78 20.03 -7.20
N GLU A 37 31.19 18.84 -7.20
CA GLU A 37 31.42 17.88 -8.27
C GLU A 37 30.82 18.52 -9.52
N ALA A 38 31.61 18.58 -10.59
CA ALA A 38 31.16 18.99 -11.89
C ALA A 38 29.85 18.29 -12.20
N GLU A 39 28.76 19.05 -12.37
CA GLU A 39 27.46 18.50 -12.82
C GLU A 39 27.77 17.71 -14.09
N SER A 40 27.62 16.39 -14.00
CA SER A 40 27.67 15.52 -15.17
C SER A 40 26.46 15.92 -16.01
N ASP A 41 26.68 16.30 -17.27
CA ASP A 41 25.63 16.60 -18.25
C ASP A 41 24.72 15.39 -18.56
N ALA A 42 24.94 14.27 -17.91
CA ALA A 42 24.11 13.09 -18.04
C ALA A 42 22.80 13.22 -17.23
N PRO A 43 21.63 12.97 -17.85
CA PRO A 43 20.35 13.08 -17.18
C PRO A 43 20.30 12.15 -15.95
N GLY A 44 19.80 12.69 -14.83
CA GLY A 44 19.61 11.96 -13.59
C GLY A 44 18.61 10.81 -13.74
N GLU A 45 18.62 9.85 -12.81
CA GLU A 45 17.72 8.68 -12.86
C GLU A 45 16.24 9.08 -12.89
N LEU A 46 15.86 10.15 -12.22
CA LEU A 46 14.51 10.70 -12.27
C LEU A 46 14.14 11.19 -13.67
N GLU A 47 15.03 11.90 -14.34
CA GLU A 47 14.82 12.39 -15.72
C GLU A 47 14.67 11.21 -16.69
N LYS A 48 15.54 10.20 -16.59
CA LYS A 48 15.44 8.97 -17.38
C LYS A 48 14.12 8.24 -17.15
N ALA A 49 13.61 8.26 -15.93
CA ALA A 49 12.30 7.66 -15.61
C ALA A 49 11.15 8.47 -16.24
N ILE A 50 11.21 9.79 -16.15
CA ILE A 50 10.21 10.68 -16.78
C ILE A 50 10.22 10.51 -18.30
N ASP A 51 11.40 10.43 -18.93
CA ASP A 51 11.53 10.22 -20.37
C ASP A 51 10.99 8.87 -20.82
N ALA A 52 11.18 7.80 -20.01
CA ALA A 52 10.61 6.50 -20.30
C ALA A 52 9.08 6.52 -20.24
N MET A 53 8.51 7.16 -19.21
CA MET A 53 7.05 7.33 -19.08
C MET A 53 6.47 8.23 -20.19
N LEU A 54 7.18 9.28 -20.59
CA LEU A 54 6.78 10.16 -21.69
C LEU A 54 6.76 9.42 -23.03
N ARG A 55 7.75 8.57 -23.29
CA ARG A 55 7.74 7.69 -24.48
C ARG A 55 6.55 6.74 -24.44
N ALA A 56 6.29 6.09 -23.31
CA ALA A 56 5.15 5.19 -23.16
C ALA A 56 3.82 5.93 -23.36
N LEU A 57 3.69 7.18 -22.90
CA LEU A 57 2.53 8.02 -23.14
C LEU A 57 2.34 8.29 -24.65
N ASN A 58 3.37 8.76 -25.34
CA ASN A 58 3.30 9.06 -26.77
C ASN A 58 2.98 7.83 -27.61
N GLU A 59 3.64 6.69 -27.35
CA GLU A 59 3.40 5.41 -28.04
C GLU A 59 1.98 4.89 -27.79
N SER A 60 1.48 5.04 -26.57
CA SER A 60 0.14 4.59 -26.21
C SER A 60 -0.96 5.46 -26.82
N ILE A 61 -0.76 6.77 -26.96
CA ILE A 61 -1.67 7.66 -27.67
C ILE A 61 -1.83 7.17 -29.13
N VAL A 62 -0.72 6.85 -29.78
CA VAL A 62 -0.75 6.32 -31.16
C VAL A 62 -1.41 4.94 -31.22
N THR A 63 -1.07 4.05 -30.27
CA THR A 63 -1.61 2.67 -30.24
C THR A 63 -3.12 2.63 -29.99
N PHE A 64 -3.62 3.50 -29.13
CA PHE A 64 -5.02 3.57 -28.71
C PHE A 64 -5.74 4.81 -29.29
N ASN A 65 -5.34 5.23 -30.49
CA ASN A 65 -5.78 6.49 -31.11
C ASN A 65 -7.30 6.65 -31.15
N ASP A 66 -8.05 5.61 -31.52
CA ASP A 66 -9.52 5.70 -31.61
C ASP A 66 -10.16 6.05 -30.25
N LYS A 67 -9.67 5.43 -29.17
CA LYS A 67 -10.12 5.71 -27.79
C LYS A 67 -9.68 7.09 -27.33
N PHE A 68 -8.46 7.48 -27.70
CA PHE A 68 -7.92 8.79 -27.39
C PHE A 68 -8.72 9.91 -28.05
N GLU A 69 -9.03 9.79 -29.35
CA GLU A 69 -9.84 10.77 -30.07
C GLU A 69 -11.28 10.84 -29.54
N ALA A 70 -11.88 9.72 -29.18
CA ALA A 70 -13.18 9.71 -28.52
C ALA A 70 -13.15 10.44 -27.17
N ALA A 71 -12.11 10.21 -26.37
CA ALA A 71 -11.91 10.91 -25.09
C ALA A 71 -11.63 12.41 -25.31
N ARG A 72 -10.83 12.76 -26.31
CA ARG A 72 -10.52 14.14 -26.71
C ARG A 72 -11.78 14.91 -27.08
N ASN A 73 -12.64 14.32 -27.90
CA ASN A 73 -13.94 14.89 -28.26
C ASN A 73 -14.83 15.07 -27.01
N THR A 74 -14.81 14.11 -26.07
CA THR A 74 -15.56 14.22 -24.82
C THR A 74 -15.06 15.40 -23.97
N VAL A 75 -13.75 15.66 -23.91
CA VAL A 75 -13.17 16.79 -23.17
C VAL A 75 -13.54 18.13 -23.84
N LEU A 76 -13.47 18.20 -25.17
CA LEU A 76 -13.81 19.40 -25.95
C LEU A 76 -15.30 19.79 -25.84
N HIS A 77 -16.18 18.81 -25.67
CA HIS A 77 -17.62 19.02 -25.55
C HIS A 77 -18.14 18.82 -24.12
N ALA A 78 -17.25 18.82 -23.12
CA ALA A 78 -17.64 18.68 -21.73
C ALA A 78 -18.47 19.90 -21.29
N LYS A 79 -19.74 19.65 -20.98
CA LYS A 79 -20.64 20.70 -20.47
C LYS A 79 -20.28 21.04 -19.04
N SER A 80 -19.99 22.30 -18.75
CA SER A 80 -19.82 22.77 -17.39
C SER A 80 -21.17 23.13 -16.78
N THR A 81 -21.49 22.51 -15.65
CA THR A 81 -22.68 22.88 -14.88
C THR A 81 -22.24 23.87 -13.80
N GLN A 82 -22.57 25.14 -13.97
CA GLN A 82 -22.42 26.13 -12.88
C GLN A 82 -23.65 26.09 -11.98
N VAL A 83 -23.41 25.77 -10.72
CA VAL A 83 -24.41 25.88 -9.65
C VAL A 83 -24.24 27.23 -8.98
N GLU A 84 -25.10 28.19 -9.27
CA GLU A 84 -25.16 29.47 -8.56
C GLU A 84 -25.93 29.27 -7.25
N LEU A 85 -25.20 29.14 -6.13
CA LEU A 85 -25.76 29.10 -4.80
C LEU A 85 -26.06 30.55 -4.37
N LYS A 86 -27.30 31.02 -4.54
CA LYS A 86 -27.78 32.23 -3.86
C LYS A 86 -28.12 31.89 -2.41
N TYR A 87 -27.30 32.42 -1.51
CA TYR A 87 -27.59 32.43 -0.09
C TYR A 87 -28.79 33.35 0.15
N LEU A 88 -29.99 32.81 0.12
CA LEU A 88 -31.22 33.30 0.74
C LEU A 88 -32.38 32.40 0.28
N ASP A 89 -32.84 31.56 1.18
CA ASP A 89 -33.94 30.60 1.06
C ASP A 89 -33.70 29.31 0.23
N ALA A 90 -33.77 28.20 0.95
CA ALA A 90 -33.61 26.82 0.38
C ALA A 90 -34.71 26.46 -0.66
N ALA A 91 -35.66 27.34 -0.94
CA ALA A 91 -36.75 27.13 -1.90
C ALA A 91 -36.50 27.74 -3.30
N SER A 92 -35.42 28.48 -3.49
CA SER A 92 -35.16 29.19 -4.77
C SER A 92 -33.80 28.93 -5.40
N ALA A 93 -33.18 27.78 -5.18
CA ALA A 93 -32.00 27.37 -5.92
C ALA A 93 -32.34 27.10 -7.40
N LYS A 94 -32.15 28.08 -8.26
CA LYS A 94 -32.23 27.89 -9.69
C LYS A 94 -30.89 27.41 -10.21
N THR A 95 -30.80 26.13 -10.65
CA THR A 95 -29.68 25.62 -11.40
C THR A 95 -29.76 26.22 -12.81
N LYS A 96 -28.80 27.07 -13.17
CA LYS A 96 -28.59 27.48 -14.57
C LYS A 96 -27.61 26.51 -15.19
N VAL A 97 -28.08 25.75 -16.18
CA VAL A 97 -27.24 24.94 -17.05
C VAL A 97 -26.86 25.82 -18.24
N TYR A 98 -25.58 26.11 -18.39
CA TYR A 98 -25.05 26.73 -19.60
C TYR A 98 -24.60 25.64 -20.55
N GLU A 99 -25.15 25.66 -21.77
CA GLU A 99 -24.79 24.73 -22.84
C GLU A 99 -23.78 25.42 -23.78
N ASP A 100 -22.63 25.79 -23.27
CA ASP A 100 -21.51 26.24 -24.10
C ASP A 100 -20.46 25.13 -24.25
N ASP A 101 -19.71 25.17 -25.33
CA ASP A 101 -18.51 24.33 -25.51
C ASP A 101 -17.60 24.45 -24.29
N ALA A 102 -16.81 23.42 -24.02
CA ALA A 102 -15.99 23.37 -22.83
C ALA A 102 -15.16 24.64 -22.66
N ASP A 103 -15.47 25.41 -21.65
CA ASP A 103 -14.73 26.62 -21.35
C ASP A 103 -13.31 26.28 -20.86
N SER A 104 -12.44 27.26 -20.86
CA SER A 104 -11.05 27.11 -20.38
C SER A 104 -10.97 26.58 -18.94
N TYR A 105 -12.00 26.81 -18.13
CA TYR A 105 -12.11 26.31 -16.76
C TYR A 105 -12.39 24.81 -16.71
N ALA A 106 -13.31 24.31 -17.54
CA ALA A 106 -13.59 22.88 -17.65
C ALA A 106 -12.37 22.10 -18.12
N ILE A 107 -11.65 22.65 -19.13
CA ILE A 107 -10.40 22.07 -19.63
C ILE A 107 -9.31 22.08 -18.55
N ALA A 108 -9.16 23.19 -17.82
CA ALA A 108 -8.18 23.26 -16.71
C ALA A 108 -8.47 22.24 -15.61
N ASN A 109 -9.74 22.02 -15.26
CA ASN A 109 -10.13 20.99 -14.28
C ASN A 109 -9.89 19.58 -14.82
N ALA A 110 -10.16 19.32 -16.11
CA ALA A 110 -9.84 18.04 -16.73
C ALA A 110 -8.33 17.81 -16.75
N ARG A 111 -7.51 18.84 -17.05
CA ARG A 111 -6.06 18.79 -16.97
C ARG A 111 -5.56 18.45 -15.56
N ARG A 112 -6.11 19.05 -14.51
CA ARG A 112 -5.74 18.73 -13.12
C ARG A 112 -6.00 17.25 -12.78
N ARG A 113 -7.11 16.69 -13.25
CA ARG A 113 -7.36 15.25 -13.11
C ARG A 113 -6.32 14.43 -13.88
N GLY A 114 -5.93 14.89 -15.06
CA GLY A 114 -4.84 14.31 -15.85
C GLY A 114 -3.51 14.29 -15.09
N ASP A 115 -3.14 15.39 -14.43
CA ASP A 115 -1.92 15.48 -13.62
C ASP A 115 -1.92 14.46 -12.47
N VAL A 116 -3.06 14.25 -11.81
CA VAL A 116 -3.18 13.24 -10.73
C VAL A 116 -3.05 11.82 -11.27
N THR A 117 -3.56 11.56 -12.48
CA THR A 117 -3.64 10.22 -13.07
C THR A 117 -2.32 9.79 -13.70
N LEU A 118 -1.67 10.69 -14.44
CA LEU A 118 -0.44 10.42 -15.21
C LEU A 118 0.85 10.89 -14.53
N SER A 119 0.77 11.57 -13.38
CA SER A 119 1.85 12.30 -12.69
C SER A 119 2.13 13.68 -13.30
N PRO A 120 2.24 14.73 -12.43
CA PRO A 120 2.59 16.09 -12.87
C PRO A 120 3.93 16.17 -13.63
N SER A 121 4.91 15.34 -13.28
CA SER A 121 6.21 15.34 -13.96
C SER A 121 6.10 14.89 -15.40
N VAL A 122 5.31 13.86 -15.68
CA VAL A 122 5.09 13.33 -17.04
C VAL A 122 4.25 14.29 -17.86
N THR A 123 3.15 14.81 -17.31
CA THR A 123 2.27 15.73 -18.02
C THR A 123 2.96 17.07 -18.32
N ASN A 124 3.82 17.56 -17.44
CA ASN A 124 4.64 18.75 -17.71
C ASN A 124 5.74 18.48 -18.73
N ALA A 125 6.32 17.28 -18.76
CA ALA A 125 7.28 16.90 -19.81
C ALA A 125 6.57 16.82 -21.18
N PHE A 126 5.39 16.19 -21.23
CA PHE A 126 4.54 16.15 -22.42
C PHE A 126 4.17 17.57 -22.88
N PHE A 127 3.70 18.41 -21.97
CA PHE A 127 3.34 19.79 -22.26
C PHE A 127 4.51 20.56 -22.92
N ARG A 128 5.70 20.49 -22.34
CA ARG A 128 6.90 21.14 -22.91
C ARG A 128 7.25 20.59 -24.29
N GLN A 129 7.15 19.28 -24.49
CA GLN A 129 7.38 18.64 -25.79
C GLN A 129 6.42 19.19 -26.84
N GLN A 130 5.11 19.24 -26.55
CA GLN A 130 4.11 19.71 -27.49
C GLN A 130 4.21 21.21 -27.81
N ILE A 131 4.59 22.04 -26.82
CA ILE A 131 4.90 23.45 -27.08
C ILE A 131 6.04 23.60 -28.09
N LEU A 132 7.10 22.79 -27.98
CA LEU A 132 8.21 22.80 -28.93
C LEU A 132 7.81 22.36 -30.33
N LEU A 133 6.75 21.55 -30.45
CA LEU A 133 6.14 21.13 -31.72
C LEU A 133 5.13 22.16 -32.27
N GLY A 134 4.91 23.27 -31.55
CA GLY A 134 4.06 24.39 -32.01
C GLY A 134 2.59 24.23 -31.67
N MET A 135 2.22 23.31 -30.75
CA MET A 135 0.83 23.14 -30.32
C MET A 135 0.42 24.22 -29.34
N GLU A 136 -0.83 24.69 -29.42
CA GLU A 136 -1.37 25.69 -28.51
C GLU A 136 -1.57 25.12 -27.09
N PRO A 137 -1.32 25.90 -26.02
CA PRO A 137 -1.43 25.45 -24.63
C PRO A 137 -2.78 24.85 -24.27
N LEU A 138 -3.86 25.37 -24.83
CA LEU A 138 -5.21 24.88 -24.56
C LEU A 138 -5.41 23.47 -25.13
N ASP A 139 -4.96 23.25 -26.37
CA ASP A 139 -5.05 21.97 -27.05
C ASP A 139 -4.22 20.91 -26.32
N ILE A 140 -3.02 21.27 -25.83
CA ILE A 140 -2.18 20.36 -25.04
C ILE A 140 -2.90 19.93 -23.75
N ASN A 141 -3.61 20.86 -23.10
CA ASN A 141 -4.38 20.53 -21.91
C ASN A 141 -5.54 19.56 -22.21
N VAL A 142 -6.16 19.71 -23.36
CA VAL A 142 -7.19 18.76 -23.85
C VAL A 142 -6.56 17.38 -24.07
N GLU A 143 -5.42 17.31 -24.73
CA GLU A 143 -4.75 16.03 -24.98
C GLU A 143 -4.33 15.31 -23.71
N ILE A 144 -3.79 16.01 -22.74
CA ILE A 144 -3.43 15.42 -21.44
C ILE A 144 -4.68 14.89 -20.72
N ALA A 145 -5.76 15.66 -20.75
CA ALA A 145 -7.03 15.24 -20.17
C ALA A 145 -7.61 14.00 -20.86
N ALA A 146 -7.53 13.96 -22.20
CA ALA A 146 -7.96 12.83 -23.01
C ALA A 146 -7.13 11.57 -22.73
N ALA A 147 -5.80 11.69 -22.73
CA ALA A 147 -4.90 10.58 -22.44
C ALA A 147 -5.18 9.98 -21.05
N ALA A 148 -5.42 10.83 -20.04
CA ALA A 148 -5.76 10.40 -18.69
C ALA A 148 -7.14 9.74 -18.55
N ALA A 149 -8.03 9.95 -19.52
CA ALA A 149 -9.35 9.33 -19.56
C ALA A 149 -9.36 7.94 -20.21
N VAL A 150 -8.26 7.54 -20.86
CA VAL A 150 -8.12 6.22 -21.52
C VAL A 150 -7.35 5.28 -20.59
N PRO A 151 -7.99 4.25 -20.01
CA PRO A 151 -7.33 3.37 -19.02
C PRO A 151 -6.09 2.66 -19.57
N GLU A 152 -6.08 2.26 -20.83
CA GLU A 152 -4.96 1.57 -21.46
C GLU A 152 -3.73 2.47 -21.58
N ILE A 153 -3.90 3.76 -21.87
CA ILE A 153 -2.81 4.75 -21.90
C ILE A 153 -2.25 4.94 -20.48
N VAL A 154 -3.14 5.10 -19.51
CA VAL A 154 -2.76 5.24 -18.09
C VAL A 154 -1.97 4.02 -17.61
N GLU A 155 -2.41 2.83 -17.96
CA GLU A 155 -1.74 1.59 -17.53
C GLU A 155 -0.36 1.42 -18.20
N ALA A 156 -0.22 1.78 -19.47
CA ALA A 156 1.07 1.75 -20.15
C ALA A 156 2.10 2.69 -19.50
N VAL A 157 1.69 3.91 -19.13
CA VAL A 157 2.55 4.87 -18.42
C VAL A 157 2.93 4.33 -17.04
N LYS A 158 1.98 3.75 -16.29
CA LYS A 158 2.25 3.13 -14.97
C LYS A 158 3.18 1.94 -15.08
N GLN A 159 3.01 1.10 -16.10
CA GLN A 159 3.88 -0.05 -16.33
C GLN A 159 5.30 0.38 -16.67
N SER A 160 5.48 1.44 -17.47
CA SER A 160 6.80 2.02 -17.74
C SER A 160 7.47 2.52 -16.44
N ALA A 161 6.72 3.20 -15.57
CA ALA A 161 7.22 3.63 -14.26
C ALA A 161 7.62 2.45 -13.38
N ARG A 162 6.79 1.39 -13.34
CA ARG A 162 7.06 0.17 -12.57
C ARG A 162 8.32 -0.52 -13.05
N THR A 163 8.46 -0.75 -14.35
CA THR A 163 9.64 -1.38 -14.94
C THR A 163 10.92 -0.61 -14.63
N LYS A 164 10.86 0.74 -14.66
CA LYS A 164 12.01 1.55 -14.29
C LYS A 164 12.35 1.45 -12.80
N LEU A 165 11.33 1.43 -11.95
CA LEU A 165 11.51 1.29 -10.50
C LEU A 165 12.07 -0.09 -10.13
N GLU A 166 11.63 -1.15 -10.78
CA GLU A 166 12.17 -2.51 -10.62
C GLU A 166 13.65 -2.56 -10.96
N LYS A 167 14.05 -2.00 -12.12
CA LYS A 167 15.46 -1.91 -12.52
C LYS A 167 16.31 -1.13 -11.52
N LEU A 168 15.80 0.02 -11.06
CA LEU A 168 16.50 0.80 -10.04
C LEU A 168 16.62 0.01 -8.73
N THR A 169 15.60 -0.75 -8.35
CA THR A 169 15.64 -1.60 -7.16
C THR A 169 16.73 -2.65 -7.28
N GLU A 170 16.80 -3.35 -8.41
CA GLU A 170 17.85 -4.34 -8.68
C GLU A 170 19.26 -3.74 -8.65
N GLU A 171 19.45 -2.53 -9.19
CA GLU A 171 20.71 -1.82 -9.18
C GLU A 171 21.13 -1.36 -7.77
N TYR A 172 20.18 -0.94 -6.95
CA TYR A 172 20.44 -0.41 -5.60
C TYR A 172 20.47 -1.48 -4.53
N ASP A 173 19.87 -2.64 -4.70
CA ASP A 173 19.85 -3.72 -3.72
C ASP A 173 21.25 -4.12 -3.20
N PRO A 174 22.29 -4.29 -4.04
CA PRO A 174 23.64 -4.59 -3.58
C PRO A 174 24.28 -3.45 -2.77
N VAL A 175 23.86 -2.22 -3.05
CA VAL A 175 24.34 -1.03 -2.33
C VAL A 175 23.65 -0.95 -0.99
N ILE A 176 22.34 -1.07 -0.97
CA ILE A 176 21.49 -1.03 0.23
C ILE A 176 21.83 -2.18 1.19
N ALA A 177 22.21 -3.35 0.68
CA ALA A 177 22.63 -4.49 1.49
C ALA A 177 23.83 -4.17 2.44
N LYS A 178 24.62 -3.15 2.11
CA LYS A 178 25.78 -2.73 2.92
C LYS A 178 25.40 -1.76 4.05
N TYR A 179 24.18 -1.24 4.06
CA TYR A 179 23.70 -0.29 5.06
C TYR A 179 23.13 -0.99 6.30
N PRO A 180 23.02 -0.29 7.44
CA PRO A 180 22.35 -0.80 8.64
C PRO A 180 20.93 -1.27 8.36
N THR A 181 20.44 -2.24 9.12
CA THR A 181 19.12 -2.85 8.95
C THR A 181 17.97 -1.82 8.96
N SER A 182 18.09 -0.76 9.76
CA SER A 182 17.09 0.31 9.75
C SER A 182 16.94 0.98 8.39
N VAL A 183 18.05 1.24 7.69
CA VAL A 183 18.04 1.83 6.34
C VAL A 183 17.49 0.83 5.33
N ARG A 184 17.94 -0.43 5.40
CA ARG A 184 17.43 -1.51 4.56
C ARG A 184 15.92 -1.67 4.69
N ASN A 185 15.41 -1.71 5.92
CA ASN A 185 13.97 -1.82 6.19
C ASN A 185 13.18 -0.59 5.73
N GLN A 186 13.76 0.60 5.82
CA GLN A 186 13.14 1.82 5.29
C GLN A 186 13.01 1.78 3.77
N PHE A 187 14.05 1.34 3.08
CA PHE A 187 14.05 1.13 1.63
C PHE A 187 13.00 0.08 1.25
N SER A 188 13.02 -1.09 1.89
CA SER A 188 12.03 -2.17 1.71
C SER A 188 10.60 -1.69 1.88
N SER A 189 10.35 -0.91 2.93
CA SER A 189 9.03 -0.33 3.19
C SER A 189 8.60 0.65 2.09
N GLY A 190 9.53 1.38 1.51
CA GLY A 190 9.32 2.26 0.36
C GLY A 190 8.87 1.45 -0.86
N MET A 191 9.61 0.41 -1.20
CA MET A 191 9.31 -0.46 -2.35
C MET A 191 7.95 -1.17 -2.19
N SER A 192 7.67 -1.72 -1.03
CA SER A 192 6.38 -2.38 -0.74
C SER A 192 5.18 -1.44 -0.92
N LYS A 193 5.32 -0.14 -0.63
CA LYS A 193 4.25 0.85 -0.89
C LYS A 193 3.91 1.00 -2.37
N HIS A 194 4.84 0.68 -3.23
CA HIS A 194 4.67 0.71 -4.69
C HIS A 194 4.31 -0.66 -5.28
N GLY A 195 4.11 -1.68 -4.42
CA GLY A 195 3.75 -3.03 -4.85
C GLY A 195 4.93 -3.82 -5.42
N ILE A 196 6.16 -3.42 -5.11
CA ILE A 196 7.35 -4.16 -5.51
C ILE A 196 7.68 -5.19 -4.43
N PRO A 197 7.82 -6.48 -4.75
CA PRO A 197 8.23 -7.50 -3.80
C PRO A 197 9.57 -7.13 -3.20
N HIS A 198 9.66 -7.19 -1.90
CA HIS A 198 10.86 -6.74 -1.22
C HIS A 198 11.22 -7.62 -0.04
N THR A 199 12.52 -7.88 0.13
CA THR A 199 13.04 -8.63 1.27
C THR A 199 12.86 -7.82 2.54
N VAL A 200 12.14 -8.38 3.51
CA VAL A 200 12.05 -7.83 4.86
C VAL A 200 13.24 -8.34 5.66
N PHE A 201 14.06 -7.41 6.15
CA PHE A 201 15.18 -7.74 7.03
C PHE A 201 14.69 -7.69 8.47
N LEU A 202 14.66 -8.84 9.13
CA LEU A 202 14.49 -8.91 10.56
C LEU A 202 15.86 -8.66 11.19
N ASP A 203 16.02 -7.55 11.90
CA ASP A 203 17.03 -7.46 12.94
C ASP A 203 16.77 -8.59 13.91
N LYS A 204 17.76 -9.00 14.66
CA LYS A 204 17.70 -10.07 15.67
C LYS A 204 16.28 -10.48 15.99
N PRO A 205 15.90 -11.77 15.96
CA PRO A 205 14.59 -12.19 16.44
C PRO A 205 14.35 -11.38 17.70
N VAL A 206 13.34 -10.52 17.69
CA VAL A 206 13.02 -9.74 18.87
C VAL A 206 12.78 -10.80 19.92
N ALA A 207 13.70 -10.92 20.86
CA ALA A 207 13.63 -11.89 21.96
C ALA A 207 12.43 -11.60 22.88
N ASP A 208 11.53 -10.77 22.42
CA ASP A 208 10.40 -10.24 23.17
C ASP A 208 9.12 -10.98 22.85
N THR A 209 9.21 -12.27 22.81
CA THR A 209 8.09 -13.11 23.17
C THR A 209 8.14 -13.34 24.68
N GLN A 210 8.18 -12.26 25.47
CA GLN A 210 7.92 -12.37 26.88
C GLN A 210 6.53 -12.94 27.08
N ASP A 211 6.40 -13.82 28.06
CA ASP A 211 5.13 -14.40 28.45
C ASP A 211 4.10 -13.30 28.75
N SER A 212 3.38 -12.90 27.73
CA SER A 212 2.32 -11.89 27.81
C SER A 212 0.98 -12.49 28.26
N GLY A 213 1.00 -13.73 28.75
CA GLY A 213 -0.22 -14.49 29.10
C GLY A 213 -0.92 -15.11 27.91
N GLY A 214 -0.34 -15.04 26.70
CA GLY A 214 -0.88 -15.61 25.47
C GLY A 214 -0.67 -17.13 25.36
N LYS A 215 -1.29 -17.74 24.35
CA LYS A 215 -1.07 -19.14 23.98
C LYS A 215 0.33 -19.30 23.35
N LYS A 216 0.97 -20.43 23.61
CA LYS A 216 2.28 -20.80 23.06
C LYS A 216 2.14 -21.47 21.71
N TYR A 217 2.99 -21.02 20.76
CA TYR A 217 3.02 -21.58 19.41
C TYR A 217 4.45 -21.96 19.02
N PRO A 218 4.66 -23.16 18.46
CA PRO A 218 5.95 -23.58 17.93
C PRO A 218 6.21 -23.00 16.53
N LYS A 219 7.44 -23.14 16.07
CA LYS A 219 7.86 -22.83 14.69
C LYS A 219 7.67 -21.37 14.24
N HIS A 220 7.43 -20.41 15.14
CA HIS A 220 7.43 -19.03 14.74
C HIS A 220 8.86 -18.54 14.47
N VAL A 221 9.04 -17.73 13.41
CA VAL A 221 10.36 -17.18 13.02
C VAL A 221 11.01 -16.43 14.19
N VAL A 222 10.20 -15.67 14.94
CA VAL A 222 10.63 -14.99 16.16
C VAL A 222 10.14 -15.81 17.35
N ASN A 223 11.06 -16.43 18.07
CA ASN A 223 10.72 -17.28 19.22
C ASN A 223 11.75 -17.13 20.33
N ASP A 224 11.36 -17.55 21.53
CA ASP A 224 12.26 -17.64 22.66
C ASP A 224 13.36 -18.68 22.38
N PRO A 225 14.65 -18.33 22.48
CA PRO A 225 15.76 -19.21 22.10
C PRO A 225 15.91 -20.45 23.02
N LYS A 226 15.31 -20.45 24.22
CA LYS A 226 15.37 -21.57 25.16
C LYS A 226 14.23 -22.56 24.96
N THR A 227 13.03 -22.03 24.73
CA THR A 227 11.81 -22.86 24.60
C THR A 227 11.41 -23.14 23.18
N HIS A 228 11.95 -22.40 22.21
CA HIS A 228 11.57 -22.41 20.80
C HIS A 228 10.08 -22.13 20.57
N MET A 229 9.44 -21.42 21.51
CA MET A 229 8.04 -21.06 21.47
C MET A 229 7.88 -19.53 21.31
N ALA A 230 6.79 -19.11 20.71
CA ALA A 230 6.34 -17.74 20.66
C ALA A 230 4.97 -17.61 21.33
N TRP A 231 4.67 -16.46 21.95
CA TRP A 231 3.41 -16.19 22.63
C TRP A 231 2.58 -15.19 21.85
N PHE A 232 1.32 -15.56 21.58
CA PHE A 232 0.40 -14.67 20.89
C PHE A 232 -1.00 -14.76 21.48
N ASN A 233 -1.69 -13.64 21.54
CA ASN A 233 -3.13 -13.56 21.77
C ASN A 233 -3.81 -13.48 20.39
N LEU A 234 -4.01 -14.62 19.76
CA LEU A 234 -4.70 -14.73 18.49
C LEU A 234 -6.22 -14.79 18.71
N TYR A 235 -6.97 -14.28 17.74
CA TYR A 235 -8.41 -14.55 17.68
C TYR A 235 -8.67 -16.03 17.44
N ASP A 236 -9.87 -16.50 17.76
CA ASP A 236 -10.23 -17.91 17.56
C ASP A 236 -10.02 -18.37 16.10
N SER A 237 -10.38 -17.51 15.13
CA SER A 237 -10.18 -17.78 13.70
C SER A 237 -8.70 -17.81 13.31
N GLU A 238 -7.91 -16.93 13.87
CA GLU A 238 -6.46 -16.88 13.66
C GLU A 238 -5.76 -18.11 14.27
N ASP A 239 -6.14 -18.47 15.50
CA ASP A 239 -5.63 -19.67 16.17
C ASP A 239 -5.96 -20.95 15.38
N ALA A 240 -7.19 -21.06 14.89
CA ALA A 240 -7.62 -22.19 14.07
C ALA A 240 -6.77 -22.31 12.79
N VAL A 241 -6.48 -21.20 12.11
CA VAL A 241 -5.61 -21.18 10.93
C VAL A 241 -4.21 -21.62 11.28
N VAL A 242 -3.56 -21.01 12.29
CA VAL A 242 -2.20 -21.37 12.68
C VAL A 242 -2.10 -22.84 13.07
N MET A 243 -3.04 -23.34 13.89
CA MET A 243 -3.05 -24.74 14.31
C MET A 243 -3.32 -25.71 13.15
N HIS A 244 -4.11 -25.31 12.16
CA HIS A 244 -4.35 -26.12 10.96
C HIS A 244 -3.09 -26.19 10.09
N GLU A 245 -2.46 -25.05 9.81
CA GLU A 245 -1.28 -24.96 8.98
C GLU A 245 -0.06 -25.69 9.58
N LEU A 246 0.14 -25.58 10.90
CA LEU A 246 1.25 -26.25 11.59
C LEU A 246 1.18 -27.78 11.61
N ARG A 247 0.04 -28.37 11.26
CA ARG A 247 -0.10 -29.83 11.09
C ARG A 247 0.43 -30.32 9.75
N LYS A 248 0.59 -29.44 8.79
CA LYS A 248 1.09 -29.78 7.47
C LYS A 248 2.60 -30.05 7.54
N PRO A 249 3.07 -31.20 7.04
CA PRO A 249 4.49 -31.57 7.14
C PRO A 249 5.40 -30.63 6.31
N GLU A 250 4.87 -30.03 5.25
CA GLU A 250 5.58 -29.08 4.41
C GLU A 250 5.84 -27.74 5.09
N VAL A 251 5.09 -27.38 6.14
CA VAL A 251 5.26 -26.10 6.85
C VAL A 251 6.48 -26.16 7.78
N ILE A 252 7.49 -25.38 7.43
CA ILE A 252 8.77 -25.30 8.14
C ILE A 252 8.64 -24.36 9.33
N CYS A 253 8.20 -23.13 9.08
CA CYS A 253 7.99 -22.09 10.10
C CYS A 253 6.91 -21.12 9.63
N TRP A 254 6.56 -20.17 10.51
CA TRP A 254 5.56 -19.16 10.21
C TRP A 254 5.91 -17.81 10.83
N TYR A 255 5.31 -16.78 10.31
CA TYR A 255 5.48 -15.41 10.75
C TYR A 255 4.14 -14.71 10.90
N ARG A 256 3.88 -14.16 12.10
CA ARG A 256 2.79 -13.22 12.29
C ARG A 256 3.19 -11.90 11.66
N ASN A 257 2.56 -11.53 10.57
CA ASN A 257 2.86 -10.29 9.87
C ASN A 257 2.40 -9.09 10.71
N PRO A 258 3.31 -8.21 11.18
CA PRO A 258 2.93 -7.18 12.12
C PRO A 258 2.13 -6.07 11.46
N VAL A 259 1.15 -5.54 12.18
CA VAL A 259 0.32 -4.40 11.78
C VAL A 259 0.84 -3.14 12.47
N GLY A 260 1.07 -2.06 11.73
CA GLY A 260 1.45 -0.77 12.31
C GLY A 260 2.34 0.09 11.44
N LYS A 261 2.47 1.37 11.83
CA LYS A 261 3.18 2.39 11.04
C LYS A 261 4.70 2.25 11.06
N THR A 262 5.25 1.58 12.06
CA THR A 262 6.68 1.59 12.40
C THR A 262 7.46 0.38 11.93
N THR A 263 6.82 -0.65 11.42
CA THR A 263 7.50 -1.89 11.08
C THR A 263 7.86 -1.93 9.59
N GLY A 264 9.12 -1.68 9.28
CA GLY A 264 9.72 -2.06 7.99
C GLY A 264 9.73 -3.58 7.75
N GLN A 265 9.15 -4.36 8.66
CA GLN A 265 9.16 -5.82 8.73
C GLN A 265 7.81 -6.44 8.33
N SER A 266 6.92 -5.67 7.69
CA SER A 266 5.58 -6.12 7.38
C SER A 266 5.36 -6.17 5.87
N LEU A 267 4.84 -7.29 5.37
CA LEU A 267 4.27 -7.35 4.03
C LEU A 267 3.03 -6.45 3.96
N ARG A 268 2.96 -5.63 2.95
CA ARG A 268 1.90 -4.63 2.75
C ARG A 268 1.37 -4.71 1.34
N ILE A 269 0.06 -4.89 1.20
CA ILE A 269 -0.62 -4.99 -0.08
C ILE A 269 -1.53 -3.78 -0.25
N PRO A 270 -1.28 -2.92 -1.25
CA PRO A 270 -2.12 -1.75 -1.48
C PRO A 270 -3.49 -2.14 -2.05
N TYR A 271 -4.54 -1.50 -1.57
CA TYR A 271 -5.89 -1.60 -2.13
C TYR A 271 -6.59 -0.25 -2.16
N ARG A 272 -7.69 -0.15 -2.88
CA ARG A 272 -8.53 1.06 -2.95
C ARG A 272 -9.85 0.84 -2.22
N LEU A 273 -10.23 1.84 -1.41
CA LEU A 273 -11.55 1.93 -0.79
C LEU A 273 -12.16 3.27 -1.20
N GLY A 274 -13.02 3.28 -2.20
CA GLY A 274 -13.41 4.51 -2.89
C GLY A 274 -12.18 5.19 -3.50
N ASP A 275 -11.98 6.47 -3.21
CA ASP A 275 -10.82 7.26 -3.67
C ASP A 275 -9.57 7.09 -2.79
N ASP A 276 -9.74 6.49 -1.61
CA ASP A 276 -8.65 6.31 -0.66
C ASP A 276 -7.74 5.13 -1.06
N ARG A 277 -6.42 5.35 -0.96
CA ARG A 277 -5.43 4.28 -0.98
C ARG A 277 -5.19 3.77 0.44
N LYS A 278 -5.45 2.51 0.65
CA LYS A 278 -5.23 1.80 1.91
C LYS A 278 -4.27 0.65 1.74
N VAL A 279 -3.82 0.10 2.85
CA VAL A 279 -2.86 -1.00 2.89
C VAL A 279 -3.46 -2.14 3.71
N LEU A 280 -3.48 -3.32 3.14
CA LEU A 280 -3.74 -4.58 3.83
C LEU A 280 -2.43 -5.14 4.35
N HIS A 281 -2.44 -5.66 5.56
CA HIS A 281 -1.40 -6.49 6.14
C HIS A 281 -1.96 -7.91 6.26
N PRO A 282 -1.57 -8.84 5.38
CA PRO A 282 -1.98 -10.24 5.56
C PRO A 282 -1.56 -10.75 6.93
N ASP A 283 -2.40 -11.52 7.58
CA ASP A 283 -2.15 -11.91 8.97
C ASP A 283 -0.96 -12.86 9.11
N PHE A 284 -0.83 -13.85 8.23
CA PHE A 284 0.16 -14.90 8.37
C PHE A 284 0.93 -15.17 7.09
N ILE A 285 2.24 -15.35 7.26
CA ILE A 285 3.14 -15.85 6.24
C ILE A 285 3.71 -17.17 6.77
N PHE A 286 3.42 -18.27 6.09
CA PHE A 286 4.01 -19.56 6.35
C PHE A 286 5.15 -19.79 5.37
N PHE A 287 6.21 -20.46 5.80
CA PHE A 287 7.29 -20.90 4.94
C PHE A 287 7.17 -22.40 4.78
N GLU A 288 7.09 -22.85 3.54
CA GLU A 288 6.83 -24.26 3.25
C GLU A 288 7.80 -24.81 2.19
N LYS A 289 8.03 -26.11 2.27
CA LYS A 289 8.86 -26.81 1.30
C LYS A 289 8.03 -27.18 0.07
N VAL A 290 8.45 -26.68 -1.09
CA VAL A 290 7.84 -26.97 -2.39
C VAL A 290 8.91 -27.57 -3.30
N GLY A 291 8.92 -28.89 -3.42
CA GLY A 291 10.04 -29.61 -4.06
C GLY A 291 11.33 -29.38 -3.27
N ASP A 292 12.37 -28.88 -3.94
CA ASP A 292 13.66 -28.55 -3.33
C ASP A 292 13.78 -27.08 -2.88
N ARG A 293 12.70 -26.31 -2.96
CA ARG A 293 12.67 -24.89 -2.62
C ARG A 293 11.85 -24.63 -1.36
N GLU A 294 12.27 -23.63 -0.62
CA GLU A 294 11.46 -23.03 0.46
C GLU A 294 10.77 -21.80 -0.10
N MET A 295 9.44 -21.75 0.05
CA MET A 295 8.63 -20.65 -0.49
C MET A 295 7.69 -20.10 0.58
N PRO A 296 7.45 -18.77 0.58
CA PRO A 296 6.42 -18.20 1.42
C PRO A 296 5.03 -18.56 0.89
N ALA A 297 4.11 -18.82 1.82
CA ALA A 297 2.70 -19.03 1.60
C ALA A 297 1.92 -18.02 2.44
N ILE A 298 0.94 -17.35 1.88
CA ILE A 298 0.09 -16.42 2.63
C ILE A 298 -1.24 -17.07 2.93
N VAL A 299 -1.65 -17.02 4.20
CA VAL A 299 -2.97 -17.45 4.64
C VAL A 299 -3.56 -16.34 5.52
N ASP A 300 -4.62 -15.71 5.03
CA ASP A 300 -5.21 -14.51 5.61
C ASP A 300 -6.66 -14.76 6.05
N PRO A 301 -6.92 -15.02 7.35
CA PRO A 301 -8.27 -15.18 7.87
C PRO A 301 -8.99 -13.84 7.94
N HIS A 302 -10.18 -13.75 7.33
CA HIS A 302 -10.92 -12.48 7.28
C HIS A 302 -12.44 -12.67 7.36
N GLY A 303 -13.14 -11.73 8.00
CA GLY A 303 -14.60 -11.75 8.08
C GLY A 303 -15.26 -11.24 6.80
N LEU A 304 -16.23 -11.99 6.26
CA LEU A 304 -16.96 -11.59 5.04
C LEU A 304 -17.87 -10.39 5.21
N HIS A 305 -18.28 -10.10 6.44
CA HIS A 305 -19.23 -9.02 6.75
C HIS A 305 -18.62 -7.61 6.78
N LEU A 306 -17.29 -7.50 6.63
CA LEU A 306 -16.60 -6.22 6.68
C LEU A 306 -16.76 -5.47 5.36
N ALA A 307 -17.05 -4.17 5.44
CA ALA A 307 -17.32 -3.33 4.27
C ALA A 307 -16.13 -3.20 3.30
N ASP A 308 -14.91 -3.43 3.79
CA ASP A 308 -13.68 -3.35 3.00
C ASP A 308 -13.21 -4.71 2.46
N THR A 309 -13.97 -5.79 2.65
CA THR A 309 -13.58 -7.15 2.20
C THR A 309 -13.44 -7.20 0.67
N MET A 310 -14.43 -6.74 -0.09
CA MET A 310 -14.32 -6.72 -1.56
C MET A 310 -13.18 -5.84 -2.08
N PRO A 311 -13.00 -4.59 -1.61
CA PRO A 311 -11.83 -3.78 -1.92
C PRO A 311 -10.48 -4.48 -1.65
N LYS A 312 -10.38 -5.20 -0.54
CA LYS A 312 -9.18 -5.99 -0.19
C LYS A 312 -8.97 -7.16 -1.17
N LEU A 313 -10.02 -7.94 -1.46
CA LEU A 313 -9.95 -9.03 -2.43
C LEU A 313 -9.48 -8.55 -3.80
N LYS A 314 -9.99 -7.41 -4.30
CA LYS A 314 -9.53 -6.79 -5.54
C LYS A 314 -8.06 -6.33 -5.47
N GLY A 315 -7.64 -5.81 -4.34
CA GLY A 315 -6.24 -5.43 -4.11
C GLY A 315 -5.30 -6.64 -4.11
N ILE A 316 -5.71 -7.73 -3.43
CA ILE A 316 -4.94 -8.98 -3.40
C ILE A 316 -4.89 -9.62 -4.79
N ALA A 317 -6.02 -9.68 -5.51
CA ALA A 317 -6.08 -10.25 -6.85
C ALA A 317 -5.05 -9.58 -7.77
N ARG A 318 -5.04 -8.25 -7.78
CA ARG A 318 -4.07 -7.47 -8.54
C ARG A 318 -2.62 -7.70 -8.09
N TYR A 319 -2.39 -7.75 -6.77
CA TYR A 319 -1.06 -8.01 -6.22
C TYR A 319 -0.54 -9.39 -6.63
N VAL A 320 -1.40 -10.40 -6.64
CA VAL A 320 -1.04 -11.76 -7.05
C VAL A 320 -0.85 -11.89 -8.56
N GLU A 321 -1.53 -11.10 -9.38
CA GLU A 321 -1.22 -11.00 -10.82
C GLU A 321 0.21 -10.54 -11.06
N ASP A 322 0.65 -9.54 -10.31
CA ASP A 322 1.98 -8.96 -10.46
C ASP A 322 3.09 -9.84 -9.81
N PHE A 323 2.80 -10.48 -8.66
CA PHE A 323 3.82 -11.08 -7.78
C PHE A 323 3.53 -12.51 -7.31
N GLY A 324 2.51 -13.15 -7.87
CA GLY A 324 2.06 -14.47 -7.43
C GLY A 324 3.12 -15.58 -7.52
N GLU A 325 4.10 -15.43 -8.40
CA GLU A 325 5.20 -16.40 -8.53
C GLU A 325 6.17 -16.39 -7.31
N SER A 326 6.18 -15.31 -6.54
CA SER A 326 6.95 -15.20 -5.30
C SER A 326 6.38 -16.05 -4.15
N PHE A 327 5.17 -16.56 -4.30
CA PHE A 327 4.45 -17.31 -3.26
C PHE A 327 4.07 -18.71 -3.78
N SER A 328 4.15 -19.71 -2.89
CA SER A 328 3.63 -21.05 -3.18
C SER A 328 2.11 -21.03 -3.30
N ARG A 329 1.44 -20.29 -2.42
CA ARG A 329 -0.01 -20.07 -2.40
C ARG A 329 -0.35 -18.75 -1.70
N TYR A 330 -1.51 -18.21 -2.06
CA TYR A 330 -2.16 -17.11 -1.36
C TYR A 330 -3.62 -17.49 -1.14
N TRP A 331 -4.00 -17.77 0.10
CA TRP A 331 -5.34 -18.16 0.48
C TRP A 331 -5.99 -17.10 1.38
N PHE A 332 -7.10 -16.58 0.90
CA PHE A 332 -7.98 -15.74 1.70
C PHE A 332 -9.05 -16.63 2.33
N VAL A 333 -9.02 -16.75 3.65
CA VAL A 333 -9.81 -17.76 4.38
C VAL A 333 -10.94 -17.07 5.15
N SER A 334 -12.13 -17.65 5.12
CA SER A 334 -13.28 -17.12 5.86
C SER A 334 -14.26 -18.22 6.24
N ASP A 335 -15.15 -17.90 7.19
CA ASP A 335 -16.33 -18.70 7.45
C ASP A 335 -17.42 -18.38 6.42
N TYR A 336 -17.71 -19.34 5.55
CA TYR A 336 -18.77 -19.24 4.58
C TYR A 336 -19.84 -20.31 4.86
N LYS A 337 -21.06 -19.89 5.19
CA LYS A 337 -22.18 -20.78 5.55
C LYS A 337 -21.84 -21.82 6.62
N GLY A 338 -21.08 -21.42 7.64
CA GLY A 338 -20.68 -22.26 8.75
C GLY A 338 -19.54 -23.25 8.45
N GLN A 339 -18.88 -23.07 7.33
CA GLN A 339 -17.75 -23.88 6.90
C GLN A 339 -16.52 -23.00 6.63
N ALA A 340 -15.39 -23.36 7.21
CA ALA A 340 -14.12 -22.73 6.88
C ALA A 340 -13.77 -22.98 5.40
N THR A 341 -13.70 -21.91 4.65
CA THR A 341 -13.59 -21.91 3.18
C THR A 341 -12.49 -20.92 2.76
N TYR A 342 -11.77 -21.22 1.70
CA TYR A 342 -10.76 -20.31 1.18
C TYR A 342 -11.00 -19.99 -0.29
N LEU A 343 -10.57 -18.79 -0.70
CA LEU A 343 -10.35 -18.40 -2.08
C LEU A 343 -8.87 -18.55 -2.40
N ASP A 344 -8.57 -19.27 -3.46
CA ASP A 344 -7.20 -19.39 -3.98
C ASP A 344 -6.89 -18.20 -4.89
N MET A 345 -6.16 -17.25 -4.37
CA MET A 345 -5.85 -16.02 -5.10
C MET A 345 -4.88 -16.24 -6.27
N LYS A 346 -4.18 -17.39 -6.32
CA LYS A 346 -3.34 -17.77 -7.47
C LYS A 346 -4.15 -18.34 -8.64
N ASP A 347 -5.37 -18.79 -8.38
CA ASP A 347 -6.27 -19.28 -9.41
C ASP A 347 -6.82 -18.12 -10.25
N ALA A 348 -6.59 -18.17 -11.57
CA ALA A 348 -7.00 -17.12 -12.50
C ALA A 348 -8.53 -16.97 -12.57
N GLU A 349 -9.29 -18.08 -12.47
CA GLU A 349 -10.75 -18.05 -12.45
C GLU A 349 -11.26 -17.31 -11.19
N THR A 350 -10.67 -17.61 -10.03
CA THR A 350 -10.98 -16.90 -8.77
C THR A 350 -10.74 -15.39 -8.92
N ARG A 351 -9.62 -14.96 -9.49
CA ARG A 351 -9.34 -13.53 -9.70
C ARG A 351 -10.31 -12.88 -10.69
N ALA A 352 -10.68 -13.58 -11.75
CA ALA A 352 -11.67 -13.09 -12.72
C ALA A 352 -13.05 -12.88 -12.08
N VAL A 353 -13.49 -13.82 -11.24
CA VAL A 353 -14.74 -13.69 -10.47
C VAL A 353 -14.66 -12.50 -9.51
N ILE A 354 -13.55 -12.31 -8.78
CA ILE A 354 -13.35 -11.16 -7.89
C ILE A 354 -13.43 -9.82 -8.66
N GLY A 355 -12.95 -9.78 -9.90
CA GLY A 355 -13.02 -8.59 -10.76
C GLY A 355 -14.45 -8.14 -11.05
N THR A 356 -15.39 -9.08 -11.16
CA THR A 356 -16.78 -8.85 -11.61
C THR A 356 -17.83 -9.00 -10.51
N ALA A 357 -17.51 -9.67 -9.39
CA ALA A 357 -18.47 -9.93 -8.33
C ALA A 357 -18.94 -8.64 -7.63
N SER A 358 -20.19 -8.64 -7.22
CA SER A 358 -20.82 -7.56 -6.46
C SER A 358 -20.34 -7.49 -5.00
N ASP A 359 -20.10 -8.65 -4.40
CA ASP A 359 -19.67 -8.78 -3.01
C ASP A 359 -18.81 -10.05 -2.77
N ALA A 360 -18.25 -10.15 -1.58
CA ALA A 360 -17.39 -11.28 -1.19
C ALA A 360 -18.16 -12.60 -1.09
N TYR A 361 -19.44 -12.58 -0.73
CA TYR A 361 -20.25 -13.81 -0.63
C TYR A 361 -20.43 -14.47 -2.00
N GLU A 362 -20.57 -13.66 -3.05
CA GLU A 362 -20.62 -14.15 -4.43
C GLU A 362 -19.31 -14.84 -4.84
N CYS A 363 -18.16 -14.26 -4.46
CA CYS A 363 -16.85 -14.87 -4.72
C CYS A 363 -16.74 -16.24 -4.06
N PHE A 364 -17.13 -16.35 -2.78
CA PHE A 364 -17.09 -17.61 -2.03
C PHE A 364 -18.12 -18.63 -2.54
N ALA A 365 -19.27 -18.17 -3.04
CA ALA A 365 -20.26 -19.06 -3.64
C ALA A 365 -19.76 -19.73 -4.93
N LYS A 366 -18.99 -19.00 -5.74
CA LYS A 366 -18.50 -19.48 -7.05
C LYS A 366 -17.17 -20.21 -6.97
N CYS A 367 -16.23 -19.71 -6.17
CA CYS A 367 -14.84 -20.17 -6.17
C CYS A 367 -14.35 -20.71 -4.81
N GLY A 368 -15.19 -20.68 -3.78
CA GLY A 368 -14.80 -21.12 -2.44
C GLY A 368 -14.48 -22.61 -2.39
N LYS A 369 -13.31 -22.94 -1.83
CA LYS A 369 -12.83 -24.31 -1.60
C LYS A 369 -12.80 -24.58 -0.10
N LYS A 370 -13.12 -25.81 0.31
CA LYS A 370 -13.08 -26.20 1.73
C LYS A 370 -11.65 -26.07 2.28
N TYR A 371 -11.50 -25.33 3.37
CA TYR A 371 -10.21 -25.14 4.05
C TYR A 371 -9.97 -26.21 5.12
N MET A 372 -10.91 -26.38 6.05
CA MET A 372 -10.89 -27.38 7.10
C MET A 372 -12.33 -27.76 7.49
N ASP A 373 -12.51 -28.81 8.30
CA ASP A 373 -13.83 -29.20 8.78
C ASP A 373 -14.38 -28.19 9.81
N GLY A 374 -15.64 -27.81 9.62
CA GLY A 374 -16.34 -26.84 10.46
C GLY A 374 -15.91 -25.39 10.25
N PRO A 375 -16.40 -24.47 11.09
CA PRO A 375 -16.07 -23.06 11.02
C PRO A 375 -14.68 -22.76 11.62
N LEU A 376 -14.09 -21.64 11.24
CA LEU A 376 -12.86 -21.11 11.86
C LEU A 376 -13.08 -20.69 13.31
N SER A 377 -14.26 -20.15 13.59
CA SER A 377 -14.63 -19.73 14.94
C SER A 377 -15.99 -20.28 15.34
N LYS A 378 -16.11 -20.70 16.59
CA LYS A 378 -17.38 -21.13 17.17
C LYS A 378 -18.28 -19.95 17.59
N SER A 379 -17.73 -18.75 17.65
CA SER A 379 -18.42 -17.52 18.03
C SER A 379 -18.67 -16.65 16.81
N LYS A 380 -19.88 -16.05 16.74
CA LYS A 380 -20.17 -15.00 15.72
C LYS A 380 -19.24 -13.80 15.85
N ASP A 381 -18.63 -13.60 17.02
CA ASP A 381 -17.67 -12.52 17.33
C ASP A 381 -16.19 -12.97 17.24
N GLY A 382 -15.92 -14.15 16.68
CA GLY A 382 -14.57 -14.75 16.57
C GLY A 382 -13.54 -13.90 15.83
N TYR A 383 -13.99 -12.81 15.21
CA TYR A 383 -13.15 -11.77 14.57
C TYR A 383 -12.99 -10.50 15.43
N ARG A 384 -13.47 -10.50 16.69
CA ARG A 384 -13.29 -9.41 17.66
C ARG A 384 -12.36 -9.86 18.79
N LYS A 385 -11.44 -8.98 19.22
CA LYS A 385 -10.67 -9.19 20.46
C LYS A 385 -11.63 -9.31 21.63
N LYS A 386 -11.41 -10.33 22.47
CA LYS A 386 -11.97 -10.37 23.81
C LYS A 386 -11.36 -9.32 24.68
#